data_fd3686fa3cce36cadbe1abe3469f932b
#
_entry.id   fd3686fa3cce36cadbe1abe3469f932b
#
_cell.length_a   1.000
_cell.length_b   1.000
_cell.length_c   1.000
_cell.angle_alpha   90.00
_cell.angle_beta   90.00
_cell.angle_gamma   90.00
#
_symmetry.space_group_name_H-M   'P 1'
#
loop_
_entity.id
_entity.type
_entity.pdbx_description
1 polymer ?
#
loop_
_entity_poly.entity_id
_entity_poly.type
_entity_poly.pdbx_seq_one_letter_code
_entity_poly.pdbx_strand_id
1 'polypeptide(L)'
;MRLYGAIGPRVDGDYFAQELASLDRGDFDMIHIRMNSPGGNVFQGMSIVSAILSMNTPVCVHIDGIAASMAAVVAVAADRVCMMDFAKMMIHDPYFTGESGKATSPKQKKALARLTDMLRQVLVRRGKDEATMAKLMREETWFSAAEALDAGLCDEITSSARNEFMSLDPMQLVAAVDAEYQTNNREQMEKINLSAEAIVALGSKSSQMDEAAVSAAIVAAVAAKDEEIASLKAAKETAEAEIARIRKEKEDAVAAEAVSFADALVKAGKISADARD
;
A
#
# COMPACT_ATOMS: atom_id res chain seq x y z
N MET A 1 2.98 11.40 12.97
CA MET A 1 2.42 10.67 11.80
C MET A 1 1.75 9.36 12.22
N ARG A 2 0.93 8.74 11.34
CA ARG A 2 0.28 7.44 11.63
C ARG A 2 0.52 6.44 10.49
N LEU A 3 1.06 5.26 10.83
CA LEU A 3 1.24 4.13 9.92
C LEU A 3 0.28 3.01 10.37
N TYR A 4 -0.99 3.10 9.92
CA TYR A 4 -2.06 2.17 10.29
C TYR A 4 -2.56 1.41 9.06
N GLY A 5 -2.54 0.09 9.14
CA GLY A 5 -2.92 -0.82 8.06
C GLY A 5 -1.76 -1.33 7.24
N ALA A 6 -2.05 -2.06 6.16
CA ALA A 6 -1.06 -2.73 5.33
C ALA A 6 -0.26 -1.74 4.47
N ILE A 7 1.06 -1.86 4.47
CA ILE A 7 1.99 -1.10 3.62
C ILE A 7 1.79 -1.55 2.16
N GLY A 8 1.52 -0.60 1.29
CA GLY A 8 1.14 -0.81 -0.10
C GLY A 8 -0.36 -0.63 -0.33
N PRO A 9 -1.22 -1.55 0.12
CA PRO A 9 -2.66 -1.43 -0.15
C PRO A 9 -3.39 -0.32 0.61
N ARG A 10 -2.96 0.02 1.84
CA ARG A 10 -3.58 1.06 2.68
C ARG A 10 -2.68 2.24 2.98
N VAL A 11 -1.40 1.98 3.14
CA VAL A 11 -0.37 2.99 3.38
C VAL A 11 0.56 2.99 2.18
N ASP A 12 0.45 4.01 1.34
CA ASP A 12 1.43 4.23 0.28
C ASP A 12 2.77 4.58 0.93
N GLY A 13 3.72 3.65 0.86
CA GLY A 13 5.01 3.76 1.54
C GLY A 13 5.91 4.84 0.95
N ASP A 14 5.80 5.08 -0.35
CA ASP A 14 6.60 6.11 -1.03
C ASP A 14 6.08 7.50 -0.68
N TYR A 15 4.76 7.68 -0.65
CA TYR A 15 4.13 8.91 -0.18
C TYR A 15 4.43 9.19 1.30
N PHE A 16 4.30 8.16 2.16
CA PHE A 16 4.63 8.27 3.59
C PHE A 16 6.08 8.70 3.80
N ALA A 17 7.02 8.13 3.03
CA ALA A 17 8.43 8.47 3.08
C ALA A 17 8.68 9.94 2.69
N GLN A 18 7.98 10.45 1.67
CA GLN A 18 8.06 11.85 1.25
C GLN A 18 7.51 12.79 2.32
N GLU A 19 6.36 12.47 2.90
CA GLU A 19 5.80 13.26 4.01
C GLU A 19 6.75 13.29 5.22
N LEU A 20 7.30 12.13 5.60
CA LEU A 20 8.25 12.02 6.69
C LEU A 20 9.49 12.89 6.43
N ALA A 21 10.09 12.79 5.25
CA ALA A 21 11.24 13.59 4.86
C ALA A 21 10.93 15.11 4.82
N SER A 22 9.68 15.50 4.58
CA SER A 22 9.28 16.91 4.63
C SER A 22 9.31 17.48 6.05
N LEU A 23 9.10 16.64 7.07
CA LEU A 23 9.13 17.04 8.46
C LEU A 23 10.56 17.29 8.98
N ASP A 24 11.58 16.71 8.33
CA ASP A 24 12.99 16.92 8.69
C ASP A 24 13.46 18.38 8.49
N ARG A 25 12.67 19.18 7.80
CA ARG A 25 12.92 20.62 7.58
C ARG A 25 12.28 21.53 8.62
N GLY A 26 11.52 20.95 9.55
CA GLY A 26 10.86 21.69 10.62
C GLY A 26 11.69 21.74 11.89
N ASP A 27 11.31 22.64 12.80
CA ASP A 27 11.94 22.77 14.13
C ASP A 27 11.26 21.78 15.11
N PHE A 28 11.47 20.49 14.88
CA PHE A 28 10.98 19.44 15.77
C PHE A 28 12.14 18.80 16.52
N ASP A 29 11.99 18.62 17.83
CA ASP A 29 12.95 17.88 18.66
C ASP A 29 12.91 16.39 18.35
N MET A 30 11.74 15.86 17.97
CA MET A 30 11.51 14.46 17.65
C MET A 30 10.24 14.28 16.81
N ILE A 31 10.26 13.35 15.87
CA ILE A 31 9.10 12.97 15.10
C ILE A 31 8.53 11.65 15.63
N HIS A 32 7.24 11.65 15.98
CA HIS A 32 6.56 10.48 16.48
C HIS A 32 5.74 9.82 15.38
N ILE A 33 5.94 8.51 15.18
CA ILE A 33 5.15 7.65 14.27
C ILE A 33 4.33 6.69 15.13
N ARG A 34 3.01 6.82 15.10
CA ARG A 34 2.08 5.83 15.68
C ARG A 34 1.90 4.69 14.69
N MET A 35 2.08 3.45 15.13
CA MET A 35 2.10 2.28 14.27
C MET A 35 1.11 1.21 14.73
N ASN A 36 0.29 0.73 13.77
CA ASN A 36 -0.56 -0.44 13.93
C ASN A 36 -0.71 -1.11 12.55
N SER A 37 0.22 -2.00 12.20
CA SER A 37 0.36 -2.50 10.83
C SER A 37 0.76 -3.99 10.80
N PRO A 38 0.12 -4.79 9.94
CA PRO A 38 0.53 -6.16 9.66
C PRO A 38 1.75 -6.26 8.74
N GLY A 39 2.34 -5.15 8.31
CA GLY A 39 3.39 -5.11 7.30
C GLY A 39 2.85 -4.96 5.89
N GLY A 40 3.51 -5.56 4.90
CA GLY A 40 3.07 -5.50 3.50
C GLY A 40 4.22 -5.44 2.50
N ASN A 41 4.13 -4.57 1.50
CA ASN A 41 5.07 -4.49 0.41
C ASN A 41 6.48 -4.10 0.88
N VAL A 42 7.45 -4.98 0.61
CA VAL A 42 8.85 -4.79 1.04
C VAL A 42 9.47 -3.53 0.42
N PHE A 43 9.24 -3.26 -0.87
CA PHE A 43 9.87 -2.11 -1.54
C PHE A 43 9.36 -0.79 -0.99
N GLN A 44 8.06 -0.65 -0.83
CA GLN A 44 7.46 0.54 -0.22
C GLN A 44 7.83 0.70 1.26
N GLY A 45 7.95 -0.41 2.00
CA GLY A 45 8.45 -0.38 3.36
C GLY A 45 9.92 0.06 3.43
N MET A 46 10.74 -0.33 2.46
CA MET A 46 12.14 0.12 2.38
C MET A 46 12.26 1.61 2.03
N SER A 47 11.31 2.19 1.30
CA SER A 47 11.25 3.66 1.11
C SER A 47 11.08 4.37 2.46
N ILE A 48 10.19 3.85 3.33
CA ILE A 48 10.00 4.40 4.68
C ILE A 48 11.27 4.21 5.53
N VAL A 49 11.87 3.01 5.53
CA VAL A 49 13.14 2.72 6.23
C VAL A 49 14.24 3.69 5.79
N SER A 50 14.39 3.89 4.49
CA SER A 50 15.39 4.81 3.93
C SER A 50 15.14 6.25 4.38
N ALA A 51 13.89 6.70 4.39
CA ALA A 51 13.53 8.03 4.89
C ALA A 51 13.92 8.18 6.36
N ILE A 52 13.51 7.26 7.24
CA ILE A 52 13.86 7.28 8.67
C ILE A 52 15.38 7.37 8.87
N LEU A 53 16.15 6.50 8.20
CA LEU A 53 17.60 6.43 8.34
C LEU A 53 18.35 7.63 7.77
N SER A 54 17.70 8.44 6.94
CA SER A 54 18.29 9.63 6.31
C SER A 54 17.93 10.92 7.04
N MET A 55 17.09 10.87 8.06
CA MET A 55 16.65 12.05 8.80
C MET A 55 17.70 12.55 9.79
N ASN A 56 17.75 13.86 9.98
CA ASN A 56 18.52 14.51 11.04
C ASN A 56 17.68 14.60 12.32
N THR A 57 16.38 14.80 12.20
CA THR A 57 15.45 14.84 13.32
C THR A 57 15.20 13.42 13.84
N PRO A 58 15.41 13.13 15.13
CA PRO A 58 15.18 11.81 15.69
C PRO A 58 13.74 11.31 15.49
N VAL A 59 13.59 10.03 15.21
CA VAL A 59 12.30 9.39 15.00
C VAL A 59 11.99 8.40 16.12
N CYS A 60 10.81 8.51 16.71
CA CYS A 60 10.28 7.57 17.69
C CYS A 60 9.05 6.85 17.14
N VAL A 61 9.09 5.53 17.08
CA VAL A 61 7.94 4.71 16.69
C VAL A 61 7.22 4.21 17.93
N HIS A 62 5.91 4.40 17.98
CA HIS A 62 5.03 3.89 19.03
C HIS A 62 4.15 2.78 18.44
N ILE A 63 4.34 1.54 18.87
CA ILE A 63 3.56 0.39 18.44
C ILE A 63 2.31 0.29 19.31
N ASP A 64 1.15 0.62 18.71
CA ASP A 64 -0.12 0.72 19.41
C ASP A 64 -0.85 -0.61 19.58
N GLY A 65 -0.64 -1.56 18.67
CA GLY A 65 -1.25 -2.88 18.70
C GLY A 65 -0.37 -3.93 18.05
N ILE A 66 0.00 -3.73 16.80
CA ILE A 66 0.83 -4.69 16.05
C ILE A 66 1.86 -3.99 15.18
N ALA A 67 3.07 -4.53 15.14
CA ALA A 67 4.08 -4.28 14.12
C ALA A 67 4.58 -5.62 13.59
N ALA A 68 4.02 -6.11 12.49
CA ALA A 68 4.38 -7.41 11.94
C ALA A 68 5.09 -7.27 10.59
N SER A 69 5.99 -8.23 10.29
CA SER A 69 6.65 -8.34 8.98
C SER A 69 7.39 -7.04 8.63
N MET A 70 7.10 -6.44 7.48
CA MET A 70 7.75 -5.19 7.04
C MET A 70 7.53 -4.02 8.01
N ALA A 71 6.42 -3.98 8.77
CA ALA A 71 6.19 -2.96 9.79
C ALA A 71 7.16 -3.08 10.97
N ALA A 72 7.55 -4.29 11.37
CA ALA A 72 8.58 -4.50 12.38
C ALA A 72 9.94 -3.96 11.91
N VAL A 73 10.29 -4.18 10.63
CA VAL A 73 11.53 -3.66 10.03
C VAL A 73 11.53 -2.12 10.00
N VAL A 74 10.39 -1.51 9.64
CA VAL A 74 10.22 -0.05 9.69
C VAL A 74 10.35 0.48 11.12
N ALA A 75 9.73 -0.19 12.10
CA ALA A 75 9.81 0.23 13.49
C ALA A 75 11.25 0.22 14.01
N VAL A 76 11.98 -0.86 13.76
CA VAL A 76 13.37 -1.04 14.21
C VAL A 76 14.35 -0.06 13.52
N ALA A 77 14.00 0.51 12.38
CA ALA A 77 14.80 1.54 11.73
C ALA A 77 14.81 2.88 12.47
N ALA A 78 13.83 3.13 13.36
CA ALA A 78 13.71 4.37 14.13
C ALA A 78 14.77 4.48 15.24
N ASP A 79 15.04 5.69 15.73
CA ASP A 79 15.97 5.93 16.82
C ASP A 79 15.46 5.40 18.16
N ARG A 80 14.14 5.39 18.35
CA ARG A 80 13.46 4.85 19.52
C ARG A 80 12.20 4.08 19.13
N VAL A 81 12.00 2.94 19.80
CA VAL A 81 10.80 2.10 19.64
C VAL A 81 10.13 1.92 20.99
N CYS A 82 8.89 2.37 21.10
CA CYS A 82 8.04 2.18 22.28
C CYS A 82 6.91 1.22 21.91
N MET A 83 6.60 0.25 22.77
CA MET A 83 5.50 -0.68 22.57
C MET A 83 4.49 -0.56 23.69
N MET A 84 3.19 -0.59 23.36
CA MET A 84 2.17 -0.83 24.36
C MET A 84 2.36 -2.23 24.97
N ASP A 85 2.12 -2.36 26.26
CA ASP A 85 2.32 -3.61 27.02
C ASP A 85 1.60 -4.84 26.46
N PHE A 86 0.45 -4.62 25.79
CA PHE A 86 -0.32 -5.65 25.09
C PHE A 86 0.05 -5.81 23.60
N ALA A 87 0.87 -4.90 23.06
CA ALA A 87 1.24 -4.93 21.63
C ALA A 87 2.07 -6.17 21.28
N LYS A 88 2.06 -6.50 20.00
CA LYS A 88 2.82 -7.63 19.44
C LYS A 88 3.73 -7.15 18.32
N MET A 89 4.90 -7.76 18.24
CA MET A 89 5.80 -7.61 17.10
C MET A 89 6.01 -8.99 16.46
N MET A 90 6.20 -9.02 15.12
CA MET A 90 6.52 -10.27 14.43
C MET A 90 7.55 -10.02 13.35
N ILE A 91 8.53 -10.89 13.25
CA ILE A 91 9.52 -10.90 12.19
C ILE A 91 9.53 -12.25 11.48
N HIS A 92 9.67 -12.22 10.17
CA HIS A 92 9.82 -13.40 9.34
C HIS A 92 10.59 -13.13 8.05
N ASP A 93 10.99 -14.21 7.36
CA ASP A 93 11.58 -14.09 6.02
C ASP A 93 10.54 -13.59 5.00
N PRO A 94 10.94 -12.73 4.05
CA PRO A 94 10.03 -12.28 2.99
C PRO A 94 9.63 -13.44 2.08
N TYR A 95 8.44 -13.36 1.50
CA TYR A 95 7.92 -14.32 0.54
C TYR A 95 7.27 -13.63 -0.67
N PHE A 96 7.10 -14.36 -1.76
CA PHE A 96 6.36 -13.83 -2.91
C PHE A 96 4.85 -13.98 -2.74
N THR A 97 4.11 -12.92 -3.03
CA THR A 97 2.64 -12.93 -3.08
C THR A 97 2.16 -13.51 -4.42
N GLY A 98 2.23 -14.82 -4.61
CA GLY A 98 1.72 -15.54 -5.77
C GLY A 98 0.97 -16.79 -5.34
N GLU A 99 0.33 -17.53 -6.27
CA GLU A 99 -0.50 -18.70 -5.94
C GLU A 99 0.22 -19.76 -5.07
N SER A 100 1.54 -19.84 -5.13
CA SER A 100 2.32 -20.77 -4.30
C SER A 100 3.03 -20.14 -3.10
N GLY A 101 3.12 -18.81 -3.02
CA GLY A 101 3.91 -18.11 -2.00
C GLY A 101 5.42 -18.41 -2.01
N LYS A 102 5.87 -19.26 -2.92
CA LYS A 102 7.25 -19.80 -2.96
C LYS A 102 7.99 -19.35 -4.21
N ALA A 103 9.29 -19.07 -4.05
CA ALA A 103 10.20 -18.87 -5.16
C ALA A 103 10.38 -20.20 -5.93
N THR A 104 9.95 -20.25 -7.18
CA THR A 104 9.97 -21.47 -8.00
C THR A 104 11.23 -21.58 -8.85
N SER A 105 11.78 -20.47 -9.32
CA SER A 105 13.00 -20.44 -10.15
C SER A 105 14.26 -20.12 -9.35
N PRO A 106 15.47 -20.57 -9.80
CA PRO A 106 16.74 -20.20 -9.16
C PRO A 106 16.96 -18.67 -9.08
N LYS A 107 16.49 -17.91 -10.08
CA LYS A 107 16.57 -16.46 -10.11
C LYS A 107 15.72 -15.83 -9.01
N GLN A 108 14.48 -16.32 -8.80
CA GLN A 108 13.59 -15.88 -7.74
C GLN A 108 14.15 -16.20 -6.36
N LYS A 109 14.69 -17.42 -6.15
CA LYS A 109 15.35 -17.81 -4.90
C LYS A 109 16.51 -16.88 -4.54
N LYS A 110 17.37 -16.55 -5.54
CA LYS A 110 18.49 -15.63 -5.34
C LYS A 110 18.02 -14.21 -5.02
N ALA A 111 16.95 -13.72 -5.67
CA ALA A 111 16.37 -12.42 -5.38
C ALA A 111 15.79 -12.37 -3.96
N LEU A 112 15.05 -13.41 -3.56
CA LEU A 112 14.47 -13.51 -2.23
C LEU A 112 15.54 -13.53 -1.13
N ALA A 113 16.62 -14.31 -1.32
CA ALA A 113 17.74 -14.34 -0.39
C ALA A 113 18.37 -12.94 -0.19
N ARG A 114 18.53 -12.17 -1.25
CA ARG A 114 19.04 -10.79 -1.15
C ARG A 114 18.07 -9.85 -0.41
N LEU A 115 16.77 -10.01 -0.62
CA LEU A 115 15.76 -9.26 0.14
C LEU A 115 15.81 -9.64 1.62
N THR A 116 15.90 -10.94 1.94
CA THR A 116 16.08 -11.44 3.32
C THR A 116 17.31 -10.81 3.97
N ASP A 117 18.45 -10.81 3.28
CA ASP A 117 19.68 -10.21 3.79
C ASP A 117 19.53 -8.70 4.06
N MET A 118 18.88 -7.98 3.15
CA MET A 118 18.62 -6.55 3.31
C MET A 118 17.76 -6.24 4.53
N LEU A 119 16.66 -6.97 4.72
CA LEU A 119 15.78 -6.79 5.89
C LEU A 119 16.50 -7.15 7.19
N ARG A 120 17.27 -8.24 7.19
CA ARG A 120 18.08 -8.66 8.34
C ARG A 120 19.08 -7.59 8.75
N GLN A 121 19.77 -6.94 7.80
CA GLN A 121 20.70 -5.86 8.08
C GLN A 121 20.04 -4.68 8.82
N VAL A 122 18.77 -4.40 8.56
CA VAL A 122 18.02 -3.39 9.32
C VAL A 122 17.75 -3.89 10.74
N LEU A 123 17.28 -5.12 10.89
CA LEU A 123 16.92 -5.71 12.20
C LEU A 123 18.12 -5.81 13.14
N VAL A 124 19.31 -6.19 12.66
CA VAL A 124 20.53 -6.30 13.48
C VAL A 124 21.08 -4.96 13.95
N ARG A 125 20.58 -3.83 13.44
CA ARG A 125 21.00 -2.50 13.93
C ARG A 125 20.64 -2.29 15.42
N ARG A 126 19.58 -2.94 15.89
CA ARG A 126 19.05 -2.79 17.25
C ARG A 126 18.88 -4.13 17.97
N GLY A 127 18.61 -5.18 17.22
CA GLY A 127 18.35 -6.51 17.76
C GLY A 127 19.61 -7.29 18.15
N LYS A 128 19.44 -8.56 18.35
CA LYS A 128 20.53 -9.52 18.63
C LYS A 128 21.43 -9.69 17.40
N ASP A 129 22.49 -10.50 17.56
CA ASP A 129 23.43 -10.79 16.49
C ASP A 129 22.76 -11.37 15.23
N GLU A 130 23.48 -11.30 14.11
CA GLU A 130 22.97 -11.67 12.78
C GLU A 130 22.47 -13.11 12.71
N ALA A 131 23.15 -14.06 13.36
CA ALA A 131 22.76 -15.47 13.33
C ALA A 131 21.46 -15.72 14.09
N THR A 132 21.31 -15.06 15.23
CA THR A 132 20.07 -15.08 16.01
C THR A 132 18.91 -14.44 15.24
N MET A 133 19.10 -13.26 14.64
CA MET A 133 18.07 -12.61 13.83
C MET A 133 17.67 -13.49 12.63
N ALA A 134 18.64 -14.09 11.93
CA ALA A 134 18.36 -15.00 10.82
C ALA A 134 17.56 -16.24 11.25
N LYS A 135 17.79 -16.76 12.44
CA LYS A 135 17.00 -17.86 13.02
C LYS A 135 15.56 -17.40 13.31
N LEU A 136 15.40 -16.30 14.04
CA LEU A 136 14.10 -15.75 14.43
C LEU A 136 13.23 -15.41 13.22
N MET A 137 13.81 -14.85 12.14
CA MET A 137 13.10 -14.60 10.89
C MET A 137 12.63 -15.90 10.21
N ARG A 138 13.48 -16.92 10.10
CA ARG A 138 13.10 -18.21 9.49
C ARG A 138 11.98 -18.92 10.25
N GLU A 139 11.94 -18.74 11.57
CA GLU A 139 10.97 -19.38 12.47
C GLU A 139 9.65 -18.61 12.57
N GLU A 140 9.53 -17.47 11.88
CA GLU A 140 8.39 -16.56 12.01
C GLU A 140 8.06 -16.27 13.49
N THR A 141 8.91 -15.45 14.09
CA THR A 141 8.85 -15.27 15.54
C THR A 141 7.94 -14.11 15.92
N TRP A 142 7.01 -14.38 16.81
CA TRP A 142 6.15 -13.41 17.46
C TRP A 142 6.70 -13.04 18.83
N PHE A 143 6.66 -11.76 19.15
CA PHE A 143 7.12 -11.18 20.40
C PHE A 143 5.99 -10.46 21.12
N SER A 144 5.85 -10.68 22.41
CA SER A 144 5.23 -9.73 23.34
C SER A 144 6.11 -8.51 23.50
N ALA A 145 5.61 -7.45 24.13
CA ALA A 145 6.40 -6.26 24.38
C ALA A 145 7.66 -6.58 25.24
N ALA A 146 7.52 -7.45 26.24
CA ALA A 146 8.63 -7.88 27.08
C ALA A 146 9.70 -8.66 26.32
N GLU A 147 9.29 -9.60 25.46
CA GLU A 147 10.21 -10.38 24.62
C GLU A 147 10.90 -9.50 23.56
N ALA A 148 10.19 -8.50 23.00
CA ALA A 148 10.75 -7.54 22.06
C ALA A 148 11.82 -6.64 22.74
N LEU A 149 11.56 -6.23 23.99
CA LEU A 149 12.51 -5.47 24.80
C LEU A 149 13.78 -6.32 25.10
N ASP A 150 13.62 -7.58 25.53
CA ASP A 150 14.74 -8.51 25.76
C ASP A 150 15.53 -8.81 24.48
N ALA A 151 14.85 -8.86 23.34
CA ALA A 151 15.47 -9.03 22.04
C ALA A 151 16.18 -7.77 21.51
N GLY A 152 16.02 -6.61 22.16
CA GLY A 152 16.56 -5.32 21.73
C GLY A 152 15.80 -4.68 20.57
N LEU A 153 14.62 -5.21 20.20
CA LEU A 153 13.78 -4.69 19.13
C LEU A 153 12.86 -3.55 19.58
N CYS A 154 12.75 -3.34 20.89
CA CYS A 154 12.00 -2.29 21.55
C CYS A 154 12.86 -1.66 22.64
N ASP A 155 12.70 -0.37 22.91
CA ASP A 155 13.45 0.35 23.97
C ASP A 155 12.62 0.58 25.21
N GLU A 156 11.30 0.65 25.08
CA GLU A 156 10.41 1.01 26.17
C GLU A 156 9.06 0.32 26.03
N ILE A 157 8.54 -0.16 27.14
CA ILE A 157 7.16 -0.63 27.25
C ILE A 157 6.32 0.46 27.87
N THR A 158 5.33 0.94 27.13
CA THR A 158 4.36 1.91 27.60
C THR A 158 3.17 1.18 28.20
N SER A 159 2.98 1.30 29.49
CA SER A 159 1.78 0.78 30.14
C SER A 159 0.59 1.66 29.79
N SER A 160 -0.56 1.05 29.61
CA SER A 160 -1.82 1.79 29.49
C SER A 160 -1.99 2.66 30.75
N ALA A 161 -2.01 3.97 30.59
CA ALA A 161 -2.26 4.92 31.70
C ALA A 161 -3.64 4.74 32.37
N ARG A 162 -4.45 3.84 31.82
CA ARG A 162 -5.83 3.57 32.24
C ARG A 162 -5.95 2.28 33.07
N ASN A 163 -5.01 2.00 33.94
CA ASN A 163 -5.18 0.96 34.97
C ASN A 163 -6.45 1.20 35.81
N GLU A 164 -6.96 2.43 35.84
CA GLU A 164 -8.24 2.76 36.48
C GLU A 164 -9.41 2.03 35.81
N PHE A 165 -9.41 1.85 34.50
CA PHE A 165 -10.47 1.12 33.79
C PHE A 165 -10.47 -0.39 34.06
N MET A 166 -9.33 -0.97 34.40
CA MET A 166 -9.22 -2.41 34.73
C MET A 166 -9.81 -2.73 36.09
N SER A 167 -10.03 -1.73 36.95
CA SER A 167 -10.66 -1.87 38.27
C SER A 167 -12.18 -1.61 38.27
N LEU A 168 -12.72 -1.12 37.15
CA LEU A 168 -14.17 -0.88 37.02
C LEU A 168 -14.90 -2.18 36.69
N ASP A 169 -16.10 -2.33 37.21
CA ASP A 169 -16.96 -3.40 36.73
C ASP A 169 -17.32 -3.21 35.24
N PRO A 170 -17.71 -4.29 34.51
CA PRO A 170 -17.95 -4.21 33.06
C PRO A 170 -18.99 -3.17 32.65
N MET A 171 -20.00 -2.89 33.47
CA MET A 171 -21.03 -1.87 33.18
C MET A 171 -20.47 -0.46 33.35
N GLN A 172 -19.64 -0.23 34.38
CA GLN A 172 -18.95 1.05 34.57
C GLN A 172 -17.93 1.33 33.47
N LEU A 173 -17.23 0.28 33.00
CA LEU A 173 -16.31 0.37 31.87
C LEU A 173 -17.01 0.78 30.59
N VAL A 174 -18.15 0.11 30.26
CA VAL A 174 -18.96 0.47 29.10
C VAL A 174 -19.45 1.91 29.18
N ALA A 175 -20.00 2.33 30.34
CA ALA A 175 -20.48 3.69 30.53
C ALA A 175 -19.35 4.75 30.39
N ALA A 176 -18.14 4.46 30.88
CA ALA A 176 -16.98 5.34 30.77
C ALA A 176 -16.51 5.47 29.32
N VAL A 177 -16.45 4.34 28.57
CA VAL A 177 -16.09 4.32 27.15
C VAL A 177 -17.13 5.05 26.31
N ASP A 178 -18.43 4.82 26.57
CA ASP A 178 -19.52 5.51 25.87
C ASP A 178 -19.49 7.03 26.13
N ALA A 179 -19.26 7.46 27.38
CA ALA A 179 -19.14 8.87 27.73
C ALA A 179 -17.97 9.55 27.00
N GLU A 180 -16.81 8.89 26.93
CA GLU A 180 -15.65 9.39 26.21
C GLU A 180 -15.87 9.40 24.69
N TYR A 181 -16.51 8.34 24.15
CA TYR A 181 -16.87 8.29 22.74
C TYR A 181 -17.83 9.41 22.35
N GLN A 182 -18.85 9.69 23.17
CA GLN A 182 -19.79 10.79 22.96
C GLN A 182 -19.11 12.17 23.06
N THR A 183 -18.15 12.34 23.98
CA THR A 183 -17.41 13.58 24.14
C THR A 183 -16.49 13.82 22.93
N ASN A 184 -15.70 12.80 22.56
CA ASN A 184 -14.77 12.88 21.42
C ASN A 184 -15.50 13.04 20.07
N ASN A 185 -16.68 12.38 19.90
CA ASN A 185 -17.48 12.55 18.68
C ASN A 185 -18.16 13.92 18.62
N ARG A 186 -18.58 14.50 19.74
CA ARG A 186 -19.16 15.87 19.74
C ARG A 186 -18.12 16.93 19.36
N GLU A 187 -16.87 16.79 19.77
CA GLU A 187 -15.80 17.70 19.38
C GLU A 187 -15.28 17.46 17.94
N GLN A 188 -15.38 16.22 17.42
CA GLN A 188 -14.96 15.88 16.03
C GLN A 188 -16.08 15.99 14.99
N MET A 189 -17.34 16.17 15.38
CA MET A 189 -18.44 16.45 14.44
C MET A 189 -18.41 17.87 13.87
N GLU A 190 -17.34 18.63 14.08
CA GLU A 190 -17.10 19.87 13.34
C GLU A 190 -16.59 19.54 11.93
N LYS A 191 -17.35 20.00 10.98
CA LYS A 191 -17.23 20.01 9.51
C LYS A 191 -15.88 19.58 8.96
N ILE A 192 -15.88 18.53 8.17
CA ILE A 192 -14.72 18.09 7.39
C ILE A 192 -14.31 19.20 6.44
N ASN A 193 -13.08 19.70 6.57
CA ASN A 193 -12.50 20.65 5.63
C ASN A 193 -11.96 19.89 4.41
N LEU A 194 -12.54 20.16 3.25
CA LEU A 194 -12.11 19.57 1.98
C LEU A 194 -10.98 20.40 1.36
N SER A 195 -9.97 19.73 0.81
CA SER A 195 -8.98 20.39 -0.04
C SER A 195 -9.61 20.90 -1.35
N ALA A 196 -8.93 21.80 -2.04
CA ALA A 196 -9.42 22.31 -3.33
C ALA A 196 -9.63 21.19 -4.36
N GLU A 197 -8.73 20.20 -4.38
CA GLU A 197 -8.82 19.03 -5.25
C GLU A 197 -10.02 18.14 -4.88
N ALA A 198 -10.27 17.95 -3.59
CA ALA A 198 -11.41 17.16 -3.10
C ALA A 198 -12.75 17.85 -3.44
N ILE A 199 -12.82 19.18 -3.35
CA ILE A 199 -14.00 19.97 -3.74
C ILE A 199 -14.31 19.74 -5.22
N VAL A 200 -13.30 19.81 -6.08
CA VAL A 200 -13.46 19.57 -7.52
C VAL A 200 -13.84 18.11 -7.79
N ALA A 201 -13.15 17.14 -7.19
CA ALA A 201 -13.39 15.73 -7.42
C ALA A 201 -14.80 15.27 -6.98
N LEU A 202 -15.33 15.87 -5.91
CA LEU A 202 -16.66 15.57 -5.37
C LEU A 202 -17.76 16.44 -5.97
N GLY A 203 -17.43 17.40 -6.87
CA GLY A 203 -18.39 18.34 -7.43
C GLY A 203 -19.06 19.24 -6.38
N SER A 204 -18.42 19.40 -5.20
CA SER A 204 -18.95 20.22 -4.11
C SER A 204 -18.76 21.71 -4.40
N LYS A 205 -19.64 22.54 -3.81
CA LYS A 205 -19.50 23.99 -3.78
C LYS A 205 -19.03 24.52 -2.43
N SER A 206 -18.86 23.64 -1.45
CA SER A 206 -18.50 23.99 -0.08
C SER A 206 -17.18 23.33 0.30
N SER A 207 -16.31 24.07 0.98
CA SER A 207 -15.08 23.55 1.59
C SER A 207 -15.34 22.86 2.94
N GLN A 208 -16.55 22.95 3.49
CA GLN A 208 -16.92 22.36 4.76
C GLN A 208 -18.20 21.54 4.60
N MET A 209 -18.12 20.26 4.90
CA MET A 209 -19.23 19.32 4.82
C MET A 209 -19.24 18.43 6.07
N ASP A 210 -20.43 18.03 6.51
CA ASP A 210 -20.54 16.98 7.53
C ASP A 210 -20.26 15.59 6.93
N GLU A 211 -20.07 14.60 7.77
CA GLU A 211 -19.72 13.23 7.36
C GLU A 211 -20.76 12.62 6.41
N ALA A 212 -22.05 12.86 6.67
CA ALA A 212 -23.13 12.35 5.84
C ALA A 212 -23.12 12.98 4.44
N ALA A 213 -22.88 14.29 4.37
CA ALA A 213 -22.78 15.01 3.10
C ALA A 213 -21.53 14.59 2.31
N VAL A 214 -20.37 14.36 2.97
CA VAL A 214 -19.16 13.81 2.32
C VAL A 214 -19.43 12.42 1.78
N SER A 215 -20.03 11.53 2.58
CA SER A 215 -20.38 10.17 2.16
C SER A 215 -21.32 10.17 0.96
N ALA A 216 -22.35 11.01 0.96
CA ALA A 216 -23.29 11.15 -0.16
C ALA A 216 -22.58 11.67 -1.43
N ALA A 217 -21.67 12.65 -1.29
CA ALA A 217 -20.92 13.19 -2.41
C ALA A 217 -19.95 12.16 -3.01
N ILE A 218 -19.30 11.35 -2.19
CA ILE A 218 -18.45 10.25 -2.66
C ILE A 218 -19.27 9.23 -3.45
N VAL A 219 -20.41 8.78 -2.93
CA VAL A 219 -21.28 7.83 -3.62
C VAL A 219 -21.75 8.38 -4.97
N ALA A 220 -22.15 9.65 -5.03
CA ALA A 220 -22.55 10.31 -6.26
C ALA A 220 -21.39 10.41 -7.27
N ALA A 221 -20.18 10.78 -6.82
CA ALA A 221 -19.00 10.87 -7.66
C ALA A 221 -18.57 9.49 -8.23
N VAL A 222 -18.65 8.43 -7.43
CA VAL A 222 -18.38 7.07 -7.87
C VAL A 222 -19.40 6.63 -8.93
N ALA A 223 -20.71 6.84 -8.70
CA ALA A 223 -21.75 6.50 -9.67
C ALA A 223 -21.56 7.23 -11.01
N ALA A 224 -21.20 8.52 -10.98
CA ALA A 224 -20.91 9.27 -12.20
C ALA A 224 -19.69 8.72 -12.98
N LYS A 225 -18.67 8.26 -12.25
CA LYS A 225 -17.50 7.61 -12.89
C LYS A 225 -17.82 6.25 -13.46
N ASP A 226 -18.68 5.48 -12.84
CA ASP A 226 -19.15 4.19 -13.36
C ASP A 226 -19.93 4.37 -14.67
N GLU A 227 -20.78 5.40 -14.78
CA GLU A 227 -21.48 5.77 -16.03
C GLU A 227 -20.49 6.20 -17.13
N GLU A 228 -19.48 7.01 -16.78
CA GLU A 228 -18.42 7.42 -17.70
C GLU A 228 -17.63 6.20 -18.22
N ILE A 229 -17.26 5.29 -17.34
CA ILE A 229 -16.56 4.03 -17.68
C ILE A 229 -17.43 3.16 -18.60
N ALA A 230 -18.72 3.05 -18.33
CA ALA A 230 -19.64 2.30 -19.18
C ALA A 230 -19.74 2.91 -20.58
N SER A 231 -19.85 4.23 -20.69
CA SER A 231 -19.86 4.97 -21.94
C SER A 231 -18.56 4.77 -22.74
N LEU A 232 -17.41 4.89 -22.07
CA LEU A 232 -16.10 4.69 -22.72
C LEU A 232 -15.90 3.25 -23.19
N LYS A 233 -16.39 2.26 -22.46
CA LYS A 233 -16.37 0.86 -22.89
C LYS A 233 -17.21 0.64 -24.16
N ALA A 234 -18.42 1.18 -24.22
CA ALA A 234 -19.26 1.10 -25.39
C ALA A 234 -18.65 1.80 -26.61
N ALA A 235 -18.06 2.98 -26.42
CA ALA A 235 -17.35 3.70 -27.47
C ALA A 235 -16.12 2.91 -27.99
N LYS A 236 -15.39 2.27 -27.08
CA LYS A 236 -14.25 1.38 -27.43
C LYS A 236 -14.71 0.20 -28.28
N GLU A 237 -15.75 -0.51 -27.87
CA GLU A 237 -16.30 -1.66 -28.64
C GLU A 237 -16.75 -1.24 -30.05
N THR A 238 -17.39 -0.07 -30.16
CA THR A 238 -17.80 0.50 -31.45
C THR A 238 -16.58 0.81 -32.32
N ALA A 239 -15.54 1.41 -31.75
CA ALA A 239 -14.32 1.72 -32.50
C ALA A 239 -13.56 0.43 -32.92
N GLU A 240 -13.51 -0.58 -32.06
CA GLU A 240 -12.90 -1.88 -32.40
C GLU A 240 -13.63 -2.59 -33.52
N ALA A 241 -14.98 -2.57 -33.52
CA ALA A 241 -15.79 -3.10 -34.61
C ALA A 241 -15.55 -2.36 -35.93
N GLU A 242 -15.45 -1.04 -35.92
CA GLU A 242 -15.16 -0.23 -37.10
C GLU A 242 -13.76 -0.52 -37.65
N ILE A 243 -12.75 -0.65 -36.77
CA ILE A 243 -11.39 -1.03 -37.17
C ILE A 243 -11.39 -2.42 -37.83
N ALA A 244 -12.13 -3.37 -37.27
CA ALA A 244 -12.25 -4.71 -37.87
C ALA A 244 -12.88 -4.65 -39.26
N ARG A 245 -13.93 -3.84 -39.42
CA ARG A 245 -14.59 -3.61 -40.73
C ARG A 245 -13.60 -3.03 -41.76
N ILE A 246 -12.91 -1.95 -41.41
CA ILE A 246 -11.94 -1.29 -42.29
C ILE A 246 -10.78 -2.22 -42.66
N ARG A 247 -10.30 -3.04 -41.73
CA ARG A 247 -9.26 -4.04 -42.01
C ARG A 247 -9.74 -5.06 -43.07
N LYS A 248 -10.94 -5.59 -42.87
CA LYS A 248 -11.50 -6.53 -43.79
C LYS A 248 -11.72 -5.94 -45.20
N GLU A 249 -12.29 -4.74 -45.29
CA GLU A 249 -12.46 -4.01 -46.56
C GLU A 249 -11.12 -3.79 -47.28
N LYS A 250 -10.06 -3.48 -46.51
CA LYS A 250 -8.70 -3.31 -47.05
C LYS A 250 -8.10 -4.63 -47.53
N GLU A 251 -8.26 -5.71 -46.80
CA GLU A 251 -7.83 -7.05 -47.19
C GLU A 251 -8.54 -7.52 -48.48
N ASP A 252 -9.85 -7.33 -48.54
CA ASP A 252 -10.66 -7.68 -49.72
C ASP A 252 -10.25 -6.83 -50.95
N ALA A 253 -9.96 -5.53 -50.74
CA ALA A 253 -9.51 -4.64 -51.82
C ALA A 253 -8.12 -5.08 -52.36
N VAL A 254 -7.18 -5.38 -51.45
CA VAL A 254 -5.83 -5.86 -51.83
C VAL A 254 -5.93 -7.21 -52.60
N ALA A 255 -6.78 -8.11 -52.13
CA ALA A 255 -7.00 -9.39 -52.79
C ALA A 255 -7.59 -9.18 -54.20
N ALA A 256 -8.58 -8.30 -54.38
CA ALA A 256 -9.17 -7.97 -55.67
C ALA A 256 -8.15 -7.33 -56.63
N GLU A 257 -7.29 -6.43 -56.13
CA GLU A 257 -6.22 -5.83 -56.91
C GLU A 257 -5.18 -6.86 -57.36
N ALA A 258 -4.79 -7.80 -56.48
CA ALA A 258 -3.88 -8.88 -56.81
C ALA A 258 -4.44 -9.79 -57.92
N VAL A 259 -5.72 -10.17 -57.83
CA VAL A 259 -6.40 -10.96 -58.89
C VAL A 259 -6.43 -10.19 -60.20
N SER A 260 -6.80 -8.90 -60.17
CA SER A 260 -6.84 -8.06 -61.36
C SER A 260 -5.45 -7.95 -62.02
N PHE A 261 -4.41 -7.82 -61.22
CA PHE A 261 -3.03 -7.75 -61.69
C PHE A 261 -2.57 -9.10 -62.32
N ALA A 262 -2.90 -10.22 -61.68
CA ALA A 262 -2.61 -11.55 -62.20
C ALA A 262 -3.33 -11.79 -63.55
N ASP A 263 -4.60 -11.40 -63.65
CA ASP A 263 -5.37 -11.48 -64.92
C ASP A 263 -4.74 -10.64 -66.05
N ALA A 264 -4.26 -9.45 -65.73
CA ALA A 264 -3.56 -8.60 -66.68
C ALA A 264 -2.25 -9.24 -67.20
N LEU A 265 -1.51 -9.92 -66.31
CA LEU A 265 -0.28 -10.65 -66.70
C LEU A 265 -0.55 -11.87 -67.56
N VAL A 266 -1.60 -12.62 -67.28
CA VAL A 266 -2.04 -13.74 -68.13
C VAL A 266 -2.42 -13.23 -69.52
N LYS A 267 -3.23 -12.15 -69.58
CA LYS A 267 -3.67 -11.55 -70.88
C LYS A 267 -2.48 -10.98 -71.67
N ALA A 268 -1.44 -10.54 -71.02
CA ALA A 268 -0.20 -10.05 -71.63
C ALA A 268 0.75 -11.20 -72.06
N GLY A 269 0.40 -12.45 -71.81
CA GLY A 269 1.22 -13.65 -72.15
C GLY A 269 2.51 -13.76 -71.28
N LYS A 270 2.56 -13.09 -70.11
CA LYS A 270 3.72 -13.09 -69.23
C LYS A 270 3.72 -14.22 -68.23
N ILE A 271 2.56 -14.78 -67.91
CA ILE A 271 2.39 -15.96 -67.05
C ILE A 271 1.33 -16.90 -67.67
N SER A 272 1.39 -18.20 -67.33
CA SER A 272 0.38 -19.15 -67.73
C SER A 272 -0.91 -19.00 -66.88
N ALA A 273 -2.05 -19.47 -67.46
CA ALA A 273 -3.32 -19.43 -66.70
C ALA A 273 -3.26 -20.25 -65.41
N ASP A 274 -2.50 -21.37 -65.39
CA ASP A 274 -2.34 -22.23 -64.21
C ASP A 274 -1.44 -21.62 -63.08
N ALA A 275 -0.77 -20.50 -63.32
CA ALA A 275 0.05 -19.78 -62.35
C ALA A 275 -0.67 -18.56 -61.77
N ARG A 276 -2.00 -18.47 -61.97
CA ARG A 276 -2.84 -17.36 -61.50
C ARG A 276 -3.21 -17.49 -60.00
N ASP A 277 -3.42 -18.74 -59.55
CA ASP A 277 -3.79 -19.09 -58.16
C ASP A 277 -2.55 -19.23 -57.30
#